data_8154252d70828a5786362c64059b3267
#
_entry.id   8154252d70828a5786362c64059b3267
#
_cell.length_a   1.000
_cell.length_b   1.000
_cell.length_c   1.000
_cell.angle_alpha   90.00
_cell.angle_beta   90.00
_cell.angle_gamma   90.00
#
_symmetry.space_group_name_H-M   'P 1'
#
loop_
_entity.id
_entity.type
_entity.pdbx_description
1 polymer ?
#
loop_
_entity_poly.entity_id
_entity_poly.type
_entity_poly.pdbx_seq_one_letter_code
_entity_poly.pdbx_strand_id
1 'polypeptide(L)'
;MCPYRWKLVTLNAAFAPRDGAGALTFQDRMWLIGGWNPDDKVNFPRVCTNDVWCSRDGAEWQLKKPNTFLDGPFDPALDWAGRHTAGYAVFRDRLWIVGGDVIQGNYQNDVWVSEDGLAWRRVTADAPWGPRVLHYTFVLNDRLYILGGQTLPQFADAPERFYRDVWSTDDGVTWIKAEGPEPGWAVRGMIGGSAVHGGFVWLLGGGTYDTPDHPDRTFYNDVWRSPDGVHWECVAEQTPWAPRQYHEVAVFDGHLWVMEGYYNANRNDVWYSTDGAIWHEIPDTPWKPRHAASIFVFDDALWMVTGNNMESDVWKLERV
;
A
#
# COMPACT_ATOMS: atom_id res chain seq x y z
N MET A 1 25.76 -16.83 6.74
CA MET A 1 24.73 -16.77 7.79
C MET A 1 23.85 -15.60 7.43
N CYS A 2 22.52 -15.73 7.43
CA CYS A 2 21.63 -14.63 7.11
C CYS A 2 21.77 -13.54 8.19
N PRO A 3 21.97 -12.27 7.83
CA PRO A 3 22.18 -11.21 8.81
C PRO A 3 20.87 -10.71 9.46
N TYR A 4 19.73 -11.29 9.10
CA TYR A 4 18.41 -10.88 9.57
C TYR A 4 17.63 -12.03 10.15
N ARG A 5 16.75 -11.73 11.12
CA ARG A 5 15.87 -12.71 11.76
C ARG A 5 14.52 -12.11 12.10
N TRP A 6 13.46 -12.85 11.77
CA TRP A 6 12.10 -12.56 12.20
C TRP A 6 11.85 -12.94 13.65
N LYS A 7 11.12 -12.09 14.36
CA LYS A 7 10.70 -12.30 15.75
C LYS A 7 9.21 -11.99 15.87
N LEU A 8 8.48 -12.89 16.49
CA LEU A 8 7.09 -12.63 16.87
C LEU A 8 7.07 -11.62 18.02
N VAL A 9 6.27 -10.57 17.86
CA VAL A 9 6.02 -9.56 18.89
C VAL A 9 4.71 -9.88 19.62
N THR A 10 3.61 -10.07 18.90
CA THR A 10 2.33 -10.52 19.44
C THR A 10 1.51 -11.26 18.38
N LEU A 11 0.66 -12.20 18.82
CA LEU A 11 -0.33 -12.85 17.95
C LEU A 11 -1.68 -12.14 17.98
N ASN A 12 -1.90 -11.25 18.94
CA ASN A 12 -3.21 -10.64 19.21
C ASN A 12 -3.03 -9.15 19.51
N ALA A 13 -2.75 -8.35 18.49
CA ALA A 13 -2.78 -6.91 18.61
C ALA A 13 -4.23 -6.41 18.82
N ALA A 14 -4.39 -5.22 19.39
CA ALA A 14 -5.69 -4.70 19.77
C ALA A 14 -6.61 -4.33 18.58
N PHE A 15 -6.05 -4.12 17.39
CA PHE A 15 -6.83 -3.85 16.18
C PHE A 15 -7.48 -5.13 15.63
N ALA A 16 -8.63 -4.98 14.96
CA ALA A 16 -9.24 -6.11 14.23
C ALA A 16 -8.38 -6.51 13.02
N PRO A 17 -8.33 -7.81 12.65
CA PRO A 17 -7.65 -8.28 11.44
C PRO A 17 -8.12 -7.53 10.19
N ARG A 18 -7.20 -7.26 9.28
CA ARG A 18 -7.48 -6.51 8.05
C ARG A 18 -6.39 -6.65 7.01
N ASP A 19 -6.70 -6.38 5.75
CA ASP A 19 -5.71 -6.21 4.70
C ASP A 19 -5.83 -4.83 4.02
N GLY A 20 -4.85 -4.49 3.18
CA GLY A 20 -4.85 -3.25 2.40
C GLY A 20 -4.99 -1.96 3.23
N ALA A 21 -4.58 -1.99 4.49
CA ALA A 21 -4.54 -0.83 5.37
C ALA A 21 -3.31 0.04 5.09
N GLY A 22 -3.41 1.33 5.40
CA GLY A 22 -2.26 2.23 5.38
C GLY A 22 -1.27 1.91 6.50
N ALA A 23 0.01 1.88 6.17
CA ALA A 23 1.12 1.67 7.09
C ALA A 23 2.12 2.82 6.97
N LEU A 24 2.20 3.66 7.98
CA LEU A 24 3.06 4.83 7.98
C LEU A 24 3.88 4.93 9.26
N THR A 25 5.10 5.42 9.15
CA THR A 25 5.93 5.82 10.30
C THR A 25 5.90 7.33 10.42
N PHE A 26 5.38 7.83 11.54
CA PHE A 26 5.19 9.26 11.77
C PHE A 26 5.27 9.59 13.26
N GLN A 27 5.97 10.67 13.65
CA GLN A 27 6.12 11.13 15.03
C GLN A 27 6.48 10.00 16.01
N ASP A 28 7.57 9.28 15.69
CA ASP A 28 8.09 8.16 16.48
C ASP A 28 7.06 7.06 16.79
N ARG A 29 6.19 6.76 15.83
CA ARG A 29 5.17 5.70 15.92
C ARG A 29 4.94 5.04 14.57
N MET A 30 4.52 3.81 14.62
CA MET A 30 3.84 3.10 13.52
C MET A 30 2.35 3.47 13.55
N TRP A 31 1.78 3.75 12.39
CA TRP A 31 0.38 4.13 12.21
C TRP A 31 -0.32 3.18 11.25
N LEU A 32 -1.36 2.49 11.72
CA LEU A 32 -2.21 1.61 10.94
C LEU A 32 -3.54 2.33 10.67
N ILE A 33 -3.89 2.50 9.38
CA ILE A 33 -4.97 3.41 8.95
C ILE A 33 -5.93 2.64 8.04
N GLY A 34 -7.20 2.55 8.42
CA GLY A 34 -8.21 1.91 7.60
C GLY A 34 -7.98 0.42 7.36
N GLY A 35 -8.32 -0.07 6.19
CA GLY A 35 -8.21 -1.46 5.76
C GLY A 35 -9.54 -2.17 5.59
N TRP A 36 -9.50 -3.40 5.13
CA TRP A 36 -10.65 -4.23 4.77
C TRP A 36 -10.66 -5.54 5.55
N ASN A 37 -11.82 -5.88 6.14
CA ASN A 37 -12.00 -7.13 6.86
C ASN A 37 -13.23 -7.89 6.33
N PRO A 38 -13.08 -8.82 5.37
CA PRO A 38 -14.18 -9.58 4.78
C PRO A 38 -14.82 -10.57 5.76
N ASP A 39 -14.17 -10.84 6.88
CA ASP A 39 -14.71 -11.72 7.93
C ASP A 39 -15.70 -11.00 8.85
N ASP A 40 -15.80 -9.67 8.77
CA ASP A 40 -16.84 -8.90 9.43
C ASP A 40 -18.21 -9.10 8.75
N LYS A 41 -18.87 -10.20 9.07
CA LYS A 41 -20.19 -10.54 8.51
C LYS A 41 -21.31 -9.67 9.08
N VAL A 42 -21.09 -8.99 10.18
CA VAL A 42 -22.08 -8.13 10.84
C VAL A 42 -22.28 -6.84 10.07
N ASN A 43 -21.19 -6.25 9.57
CA ASN A 43 -21.19 -4.94 8.92
C ASN A 43 -21.20 -5.02 7.38
N PHE A 44 -21.20 -6.24 6.81
CA PHE A 44 -21.22 -6.41 5.35
C PHE A 44 -22.37 -5.61 4.70
N PRO A 45 -22.17 -4.87 3.58
CA PRO A 45 -20.95 -4.79 2.79
C PRO A 45 -19.92 -3.71 3.24
N ARG A 46 -20.17 -3.00 4.33
CA ARG A 46 -19.28 -1.95 4.85
C ARG A 46 -18.17 -2.55 5.72
N VAL A 47 -17.35 -3.39 5.14
CA VAL A 47 -16.27 -4.09 5.84
C VAL A 47 -14.92 -3.36 5.79
N CYS A 48 -14.86 -2.20 5.10
CA CYS A 48 -13.76 -1.26 5.24
C CYS A 48 -13.92 -0.44 6.52
N THR A 49 -12.80 -0.14 7.16
CA THR A 49 -12.80 0.66 8.40
C THR A 49 -12.13 2.02 8.19
N ASN A 50 -12.48 3.00 9.03
CA ASN A 50 -11.82 4.29 9.09
C ASN A 50 -11.18 4.57 10.46
N ASP A 51 -10.94 3.52 11.23
CA ASP A 51 -10.19 3.63 12.47
C ASP A 51 -8.70 3.86 12.21
N VAL A 52 -8.05 4.46 13.20
CA VAL A 52 -6.61 4.72 13.16
C VAL A 52 -5.98 4.25 14.47
N TRP A 53 -4.97 3.42 14.34
CA TRP A 53 -4.20 2.89 15.45
C TRP A 53 -2.76 3.33 15.38
N CYS A 54 -2.09 3.45 16.51
CA CYS A 54 -0.65 3.66 16.52
C CYS A 54 0.05 2.86 17.62
N SER A 55 1.33 2.57 17.39
CA SER A 55 2.20 1.87 18.34
C SER A 55 3.63 2.40 18.31
N ARG A 56 4.35 2.24 19.42
CA ARG A 56 5.81 2.51 19.51
C ARG A 56 6.65 1.26 19.60
N ASP A 57 6.04 0.11 19.89
CA ASP A 57 6.73 -1.13 20.19
C ASP A 57 6.15 -2.35 19.47
N GLY A 58 5.06 -2.16 18.70
CA GLY A 58 4.35 -3.20 17.98
C GLY A 58 3.54 -4.14 18.87
N ALA A 59 3.73 -4.11 20.19
CA ALA A 59 2.97 -4.92 21.15
C ALA A 59 1.71 -4.19 21.64
N GLU A 60 1.88 -2.94 22.03
CA GLU A 60 0.81 -2.10 22.53
C GLU A 60 0.31 -1.14 21.44
N TRP A 61 -0.92 -1.33 21.00
CA TRP A 61 -1.57 -0.50 20.00
C TRP A 61 -2.67 0.37 20.63
N GLN A 62 -2.59 1.66 20.38
CA GLN A 62 -3.52 2.68 20.87
C GLN A 62 -4.48 3.08 19.75
N LEU A 63 -5.79 2.97 20.01
CA LEU A 63 -6.81 3.53 19.15
C LEU A 63 -6.77 5.06 19.23
N LYS A 64 -6.46 5.71 18.12
CA LYS A 64 -6.45 7.18 17.99
C LYS A 64 -7.77 7.72 17.48
N LYS A 65 -8.29 7.13 16.43
CA LYS A 65 -9.59 7.46 15.85
C LYS A 65 -10.44 6.19 15.84
N PRO A 66 -11.62 6.20 16.47
CA PRO A 66 -12.54 5.06 16.39
C PRO A 66 -13.12 4.94 14.97
N ASN A 67 -13.61 3.75 14.63
CA ASN A 67 -14.35 3.53 13.40
C ASN A 67 -15.73 4.21 13.47
N THR A 68 -15.85 5.35 12.81
CA THR A 68 -17.09 6.13 12.72
C THR A 68 -17.88 5.83 11.44
N PHE A 69 -17.32 5.08 10.50
CA PHE A 69 -17.94 4.75 9.22
C PHE A 69 -19.14 3.80 9.39
N LEU A 70 -19.14 3.01 10.46
CA LEU A 70 -20.21 2.06 10.78
C LEU A 70 -21.27 2.62 11.74
N ASP A 71 -20.97 3.74 12.42
CA ASP A 71 -21.78 4.29 13.50
C ASP A 71 -22.79 5.33 12.98
N GLY A 72 -24.02 4.91 12.71
CA GLY A 72 -25.14 5.82 12.43
C GLY A 72 -25.03 6.58 11.10
N PRO A 73 -25.57 7.79 11.00
CA PRO A 73 -25.52 8.58 9.78
C PRO A 73 -24.11 9.13 9.55
N PHE A 74 -23.38 8.51 8.63
CA PHE A 74 -22.04 8.93 8.21
C PHE A 74 -22.12 10.10 7.23
N ASP A 75 -21.36 11.18 7.50
CA ASP A 75 -21.24 12.32 6.60
C ASP A 75 -19.85 12.33 5.94
N PRO A 76 -19.75 11.98 4.63
CA PRO A 76 -18.48 11.96 3.92
C PRO A 76 -17.87 13.35 3.69
N ALA A 77 -18.55 14.43 4.05
CA ALA A 77 -17.99 15.77 4.00
C ALA A 77 -17.15 16.10 5.26
N LEU A 78 -17.45 15.44 6.36
CA LEU A 78 -16.83 15.70 7.67
C LEU A 78 -15.79 14.67 8.07
N ASP A 79 -15.92 13.44 7.58
CA ASP A 79 -14.97 12.35 7.87
C ASP A 79 -14.77 11.46 6.64
N TRP A 80 -13.63 10.81 6.57
CA TRP A 80 -13.34 9.89 5.47
C TRP A 80 -14.01 8.53 5.69
N ALA A 81 -14.60 8.00 4.61
CA ALA A 81 -15.19 6.67 4.62
C ALA A 81 -14.11 5.59 4.79
N GLY A 82 -14.46 4.46 5.40
CA GLY A 82 -13.55 3.33 5.52
C GLY A 82 -12.92 2.94 4.17
N ARG A 83 -11.65 2.64 4.14
CA ARG A 83 -10.87 2.48 2.91
C ARG A 83 -10.00 1.26 2.89
N HIS A 84 -9.89 0.73 1.67
CA HIS A 84 -9.03 -0.34 1.24
C HIS A 84 -8.26 0.13 0.00
N THR A 85 -7.01 -0.29 -0.13
CA THR A 85 -6.17 0.03 -1.31
C THR A 85 -6.07 1.50 -1.68
N ALA A 86 -6.15 2.39 -0.69
CA ALA A 86 -5.90 3.81 -0.85
C ALA A 86 -4.39 4.08 -0.91
N GLY A 87 -4.04 5.26 -1.39
CA GLY A 87 -2.69 5.79 -1.22
C GLY A 87 -2.51 6.37 0.18
N TYR A 88 -1.38 6.09 0.80
CA TYR A 88 -1.01 6.63 2.10
C TYR A 88 0.39 7.22 2.06
N ALA A 89 0.60 8.36 2.68
CA ALA A 89 1.91 9.01 2.72
C ALA A 89 2.10 9.84 3.99
N VAL A 90 3.36 10.00 4.39
CA VAL A 90 3.78 11.10 5.25
C VAL A 90 4.39 12.16 4.35
N PHE A 91 3.77 13.34 4.31
CA PHE A 91 4.22 14.44 3.49
C PHE A 91 4.04 15.76 4.24
N ARG A 92 5.08 16.60 4.25
CA ARG A 92 5.10 17.87 4.99
C ARG A 92 4.64 17.76 6.43
N ASP A 93 5.21 16.79 7.13
CA ASP A 93 4.93 16.50 8.54
C ASP A 93 3.45 16.26 8.85
N ARG A 94 2.76 15.54 7.96
CA ARG A 94 1.35 15.16 8.06
C ARG A 94 1.10 13.79 7.49
N LEU A 95 0.05 13.14 8.00
CA LEU A 95 -0.51 11.91 7.47
C LEU A 95 -1.49 12.24 6.33
N TRP A 96 -1.40 11.53 5.21
CA TRP A 96 -2.24 11.73 4.04
C TRP A 96 -2.94 10.43 3.62
N ILE A 97 -4.22 10.57 3.22
CA ILE A 97 -5.01 9.51 2.56
C ILE A 97 -5.40 10.05 1.18
N VAL A 98 -5.16 9.24 0.14
CA VAL A 98 -5.37 9.61 -1.25
C VAL A 98 -6.20 8.53 -1.95
N GLY A 99 -7.43 8.86 -2.35
CA GLY A 99 -8.31 7.93 -3.06
C GLY A 99 -8.60 6.63 -2.34
N GLY A 100 -8.70 5.53 -3.07
CA GLY A 100 -8.96 4.19 -2.55
C GLY A 100 -10.40 3.71 -2.77
N ASP A 101 -10.74 2.59 -2.15
CA ASP A 101 -12.01 1.89 -2.31
C ASP A 101 -12.77 1.83 -0.99
N VAL A 102 -13.99 2.31 -0.97
CA VAL A 102 -14.84 2.35 0.24
C VAL A 102 -15.63 1.05 0.42
N ILE A 103 -16.17 0.57 -0.66
CA ILE A 103 -16.81 -0.74 -0.82
C ILE A 103 -16.36 -1.20 -2.19
N GLN A 104 -16.10 -2.47 -2.41
CA GLN A 104 -15.60 -2.94 -3.71
C GLN A 104 -16.35 -2.27 -4.86
N GLY A 105 -15.60 -1.47 -5.65
CA GLY A 105 -16.14 -0.70 -6.77
C GLY A 105 -16.62 0.72 -6.47
N ASN A 106 -16.55 1.19 -5.24
CA ASN A 106 -16.84 2.59 -4.90
C ASN A 106 -15.54 3.39 -4.77
N TYR A 107 -14.91 3.64 -5.90
CA TYR A 107 -13.61 4.29 -5.99
C TYR A 107 -13.66 5.78 -5.70
N GLN A 108 -12.68 6.24 -4.96
CA GLN A 108 -12.57 7.63 -4.51
C GLN A 108 -11.42 8.34 -5.23
N ASN A 109 -11.51 9.67 -5.28
CA ASN A 109 -10.45 10.57 -5.70
C ASN A 109 -10.35 11.80 -4.78
N ASP A 110 -10.81 11.65 -3.55
CA ASP A 110 -10.65 12.65 -2.51
C ASP A 110 -9.28 12.56 -1.84
N VAL A 111 -8.88 13.63 -1.16
CA VAL A 111 -7.62 13.71 -0.43
C VAL A 111 -7.87 14.24 0.97
N TRP A 112 -7.37 13.53 1.96
CA TRP A 112 -7.50 13.84 3.37
C TRP A 112 -6.14 14.00 4.03
N VAL A 113 -6.07 14.87 5.04
CA VAL A 113 -4.85 15.14 5.79
C VAL A 113 -5.12 15.22 7.28
N SER A 114 -4.15 14.76 8.08
CA SER A 114 -4.16 14.85 9.52
C SER A 114 -2.77 15.19 10.08
N GLU A 115 -2.71 15.94 11.15
CA GLU A 115 -1.48 16.27 11.90
C GLU A 115 -1.24 15.32 13.08
N ASP A 116 -2.28 14.61 13.53
CA ASP A 116 -2.28 13.83 14.77
C ASP A 116 -2.93 12.44 14.66
N GLY A 117 -3.44 12.08 13.47
CA GLY A 117 -4.15 10.83 13.21
C GLY A 117 -5.55 10.75 13.81
N LEU A 118 -5.98 11.75 14.58
CA LEU A 118 -7.30 11.84 15.22
C LEU A 118 -8.25 12.75 14.43
N ALA A 119 -7.85 13.97 14.17
CA ALA A 119 -8.61 14.94 13.42
C ALA A 119 -8.18 14.93 11.95
N TRP A 120 -9.14 14.73 11.06
CA TRP A 120 -8.91 14.66 9.62
C TRP A 120 -9.64 15.78 8.90
N ARG A 121 -9.02 16.32 7.88
CA ARG A 121 -9.58 17.37 7.05
C ARG A 121 -9.48 16.99 5.58
N ARG A 122 -10.60 17.02 4.87
CA ARG A 122 -10.61 16.87 3.41
C ARG A 122 -10.05 18.13 2.77
N VAL A 123 -8.98 17.98 1.99
CA VAL A 123 -8.33 19.09 1.27
C VAL A 123 -8.75 19.14 -0.19
N THR A 124 -9.14 18.00 -0.75
CA THR A 124 -9.65 17.88 -2.11
C THR A 124 -10.82 16.90 -2.10
N ALA A 125 -11.95 17.30 -2.65
CA ALA A 125 -13.14 16.45 -2.72
C ALA A 125 -13.19 15.63 -4.01
N ASP A 126 -12.62 16.15 -5.09
CA ASP A 126 -12.66 15.58 -6.43
C ASP A 126 -11.36 15.97 -7.17
N ALA A 127 -10.34 15.17 -7.00
CA ALA A 127 -9.05 15.42 -7.62
C ALA A 127 -9.08 15.10 -9.13
N PRO A 128 -8.33 15.83 -9.97
CA PRO A 128 -8.40 15.73 -11.43
C PRO A 128 -7.91 14.39 -12.00
N TRP A 129 -7.22 13.57 -11.23
CA TRP A 129 -6.78 12.23 -11.64
C TRP A 129 -7.93 11.20 -11.66
N GLY A 130 -9.11 11.53 -11.10
CA GLY A 130 -10.32 10.70 -11.14
C GLY A 130 -10.33 9.52 -10.19
N PRO A 131 -11.51 8.93 -9.89
CA PRO A 131 -11.65 7.80 -8.98
C PRO A 131 -10.89 6.57 -9.46
N ARG A 132 -10.04 6.00 -8.59
CA ARG A 132 -9.23 4.80 -8.88
C ARG A 132 -8.70 4.14 -7.62
N VAL A 133 -8.26 2.90 -7.76
CA VAL A 133 -7.64 2.10 -6.69
C VAL A 133 -6.29 1.54 -7.13
N LEU A 134 -5.53 0.99 -6.17
CA LEU A 134 -4.28 0.29 -6.43
C LEU A 134 -3.28 1.16 -7.23
N HIS A 135 -3.27 2.44 -6.95
CA HIS A 135 -2.29 3.39 -7.45
C HIS A 135 -1.12 3.49 -6.47
N TYR A 136 0.06 3.75 -6.98
CA TYR A 136 1.18 4.12 -6.11
C TYR A 136 1.01 5.54 -5.60
N THR A 137 1.25 5.73 -4.32
CA THR A 137 1.35 7.05 -3.68
C THR A 137 2.70 7.12 -2.98
N PHE A 138 3.50 8.11 -3.34
CA PHE A 138 4.86 8.25 -2.82
C PHE A 138 5.28 9.72 -2.74
N VAL A 139 6.31 9.99 -1.97
CA VAL A 139 6.95 11.31 -1.86
C VAL A 139 8.33 11.24 -2.50
N LEU A 140 8.56 12.09 -3.48
CA LEU A 140 9.84 12.21 -4.17
C LEU A 140 10.15 13.70 -4.40
N ASN A 141 11.37 14.14 -4.10
CA ASN A 141 11.81 15.52 -4.28
C ASN A 141 10.84 16.57 -3.65
N ASP A 142 10.40 16.29 -2.43
CA ASP A 142 9.45 17.12 -1.64
C ASP A 142 8.09 17.38 -2.33
N ARG A 143 7.65 16.45 -3.16
CA ARG A 143 6.32 16.43 -3.78
C ARG A 143 5.62 15.12 -3.49
N LEU A 144 4.30 15.18 -3.34
CA LEU A 144 3.43 14.01 -3.24
C LEU A 144 2.98 13.60 -4.64
N TYR A 145 3.08 12.33 -4.95
CA TYR A 145 2.75 11.75 -6.26
C TYR A 145 1.66 10.69 -6.17
N ILE A 146 0.90 10.56 -7.24
CA ILE A 146 0.08 9.40 -7.57
C ILE A 146 0.49 8.88 -8.95
N LEU A 147 0.65 7.57 -9.08
CA LEU A 147 1.03 6.90 -10.31
C LEU A 147 0.11 5.71 -10.57
N GLY A 148 -0.46 5.65 -11.76
CA GLY A 148 -1.18 4.48 -12.23
C GLY A 148 -2.49 4.20 -11.49
N GLY A 149 -2.73 2.93 -11.18
CA GLY A 149 -3.98 2.45 -10.61
C GLY A 149 -4.92 1.90 -11.65
N GLN A 150 -6.14 1.56 -11.24
CA GLN A 150 -7.13 0.94 -12.13
C GLN A 150 -8.57 1.18 -11.70
N THR A 151 -9.51 0.93 -12.63
CA THR A 151 -10.93 0.69 -12.39
C THR A 151 -11.32 -0.65 -12.99
N LEU A 152 -12.23 -1.39 -12.36
CA LEU A 152 -12.61 -2.75 -12.73
C LEU A 152 -14.13 -2.84 -12.88
N PRO A 153 -14.64 -3.28 -14.05
CA PRO A 153 -16.09 -3.34 -14.31
C PRO A 153 -16.81 -4.38 -13.45
N GLN A 154 -16.13 -5.43 -13.00
CA GLN A 154 -16.74 -6.42 -12.11
C GLN A 154 -17.08 -5.89 -10.71
N PHE A 155 -16.48 -4.77 -10.31
CA PHE A 155 -16.68 -4.18 -9.00
C PHE A 155 -17.36 -2.81 -9.05
N ALA A 156 -17.32 -2.12 -10.19
CA ALA A 156 -17.89 -0.79 -10.37
C ALA A 156 -18.63 -0.65 -11.69
N ASP A 157 -19.63 0.21 -11.77
CA ASP A 157 -20.23 0.63 -13.04
C ASP A 157 -19.28 1.61 -13.75
N ALA A 158 -18.11 1.10 -14.12
CA ALA A 158 -17.06 1.84 -14.80
C ALA A 158 -16.34 0.91 -15.78
N PRO A 159 -15.86 1.42 -16.93
CA PRO A 159 -15.10 0.60 -17.87
C PRO A 159 -13.79 0.14 -17.24
N GLU A 160 -13.29 -1.01 -17.69
CA GLU A 160 -11.93 -1.44 -17.36
C GLU A 160 -10.92 -0.39 -17.81
N ARG A 161 -10.07 0.04 -16.90
CA ARG A 161 -9.04 1.02 -17.20
C ARG A 161 -7.81 0.79 -16.33
N PHE A 162 -6.67 0.67 -16.99
CA PHE A 162 -5.35 0.72 -16.37
C PHE A 162 -4.74 2.09 -16.62
N TYR A 163 -4.51 2.83 -15.55
CA TYR A 163 -3.90 4.15 -15.63
C TYR A 163 -2.39 4.02 -15.69
N ARG A 164 -1.76 4.91 -16.45
CA ARG A 164 -0.29 5.01 -16.57
C ARG A 164 0.18 6.44 -16.36
N ASP A 165 -0.76 7.31 -16.02
CA ASP A 165 -0.50 8.72 -15.79
C ASP A 165 0.14 8.94 -14.41
N VAL A 166 0.88 10.05 -14.34
CA VAL A 166 1.56 10.52 -13.14
C VAL A 166 1.03 11.89 -12.80
N TRP A 167 0.66 12.07 -11.56
CA TRP A 167 0.21 13.34 -11.02
C TRP A 167 1.02 13.69 -9.78
N SER A 168 1.29 14.97 -9.58
CA SER A 168 2.01 15.43 -8.40
C SER A 168 1.42 16.70 -7.84
N THR A 169 1.69 16.93 -6.57
CA THR A 169 1.23 18.12 -5.84
C THR A 169 2.25 18.56 -4.81
N ASP A 170 2.30 19.89 -4.56
CA ASP A 170 3.08 20.49 -3.47
C ASP A 170 2.23 20.72 -2.22
N ASP A 171 0.90 20.74 -2.35
CA ASP A 171 -0.02 21.18 -1.29
C ASP A 171 -1.16 20.19 -0.99
N GLY A 172 -1.28 19.11 -1.80
CA GLY A 172 -2.37 18.12 -1.74
C GLY A 172 -3.68 18.61 -2.36
N VAL A 173 -3.73 19.84 -2.86
CA VAL A 173 -4.92 20.48 -3.43
C VAL A 173 -4.78 20.67 -4.92
N THR A 174 -3.67 21.28 -5.34
CA THR A 174 -3.39 21.55 -6.75
C THR A 174 -2.58 20.42 -7.34
N TRP A 175 -3.18 19.64 -8.22
CA TRP A 175 -2.54 18.49 -8.85
C TRP A 175 -2.14 18.80 -10.28
N ILE A 176 -0.91 18.46 -10.63
CA ILE A 176 -0.32 18.69 -11.95
C ILE A 176 -0.03 17.33 -12.57
N LYS A 177 -0.60 17.09 -13.76
CA LYS A 177 -0.29 15.92 -14.56
C LYS A 177 1.08 16.08 -15.20
N ALA A 178 1.93 15.08 -15.04
CA ALA A 178 3.20 15.04 -15.74
C ALA A 178 3.00 14.65 -17.21
N GLU A 179 3.70 15.33 -18.09
CA GLU A 179 3.79 14.98 -19.51
C GLU A 179 5.10 14.19 -19.75
N GLY A 180 5.03 13.17 -20.60
CA GLY A 180 6.21 12.38 -20.92
C GLY A 180 5.92 11.22 -21.86
N PRO A 181 6.94 10.40 -22.15
CA PRO A 181 6.79 9.23 -22.99
C PRO A 181 5.94 8.17 -22.32
N GLU A 182 5.35 7.27 -23.11
CA GLU A 182 4.75 6.06 -22.60
C GLU A 182 5.81 5.25 -21.82
N PRO A 183 5.53 4.81 -20.59
CA PRO A 183 6.47 3.98 -19.85
C PRO A 183 6.69 2.64 -20.55
N GLY A 184 7.92 2.12 -20.50
CA GLY A 184 8.28 0.88 -21.16
C GLY A 184 7.70 -0.39 -20.52
N TRP A 185 7.20 -0.32 -19.29
CA TRP A 185 6.62 -1.47 -18.59
C TRP A 185 5.24 -1.85 -19.15
N ALA A 186 4.94 -3.16 -19.09
CA ALA A 186 3.67 -3.71 -19.56
C ALA A 186 2.47 -3.16 -18.78
N VAL A 187 1.30 -3.07 -19.43
CA VAL A 187 0.04 -2.63 -18.81
C VAL A 187 -0.25 -3.44 -17.56
N ARG A 188 -0.47 -2.75 -16.44
CA ARG A 188 -0.78 -3.34 -15.13
C ARG A 188 -1.51 -2.37 -14.23
N GLY A 189 -2.31 -2.88 -13.28
CA GLY A 189 -2.59 -2.16 -12.05
C GLY A 189 -1.33 -2.15 -11.18
N MET A 190 -1.14 -1.11 -10.39
CA MET A 190 -0.03 -1.03 -9.43
C MET A 190 -0.34 -1.89 -8.21
N ILE A 191 -0.60 -3.20 -8.45
CA ILE A 191 -1.06 -4.13 -7.41
C ILE A 191 0.14 -4.65 -6.63
N GLY A 192 0.66 -3.83 -5.75
CA GLY A 192 1.81 -4.13 -4.90
C GLY A 192 2.36 -2.87 -4.27
N GLY A 193 3.36 -3.03 -3.41
CA GLY A 193 4.05 -1.94 -2.76
C GLY A 193 4.91 -1.13 -3.74
N SER A 194 5.16 0.12 -3.39
CA SER A 194 6.14 0.97 -4.05
C SER A 194 7.19 1.47 -3.06
N ALA A 195 8.37 1.79 -3.55
CA ALA A 195 9.43 2.34 -2.72
C ALA A 195 10.08 3.56 -3.37
N VAL A 196 10.60 4.46 -2.54
CA VAL A 196 11.52 5.52 -2.98
C VAL A 196 12.87 5.22 -2.35
N HIS A 197 13.87 4.96 -3.19
CA HIS A 197 15.22 4.63 -2.77
C HIS A 197 16.27 5.17 -3.74
N GLY A 198 17.34 5.77 -3.19
CA GLY A 198 18.44 6.30 -4.00
C GLY A 198 18.04 7.43 -4.97
N GLY A 199 16.99 8.19 -4.66
CA GLY A 199 16.44 9.25 -5.51
C GLY A 199 15.53 8.76 -6.64
N PHE A 200 15.11 7.49 -6.62
CA PHE A 200 14.21 6.89 -7.59
C PHE A 200 12.95 6.36 -6.92
N VAL A 201 11.82 6.44 -7.60
CA VAL A 201 10.67 5.59 -7.34
C VAL A 201 10.87 4.26 -8.05
N TRP A 202 10.53 3.16 -7.37
CA TRP A 202 10.68 1.79 -7.86
C TRP A 202 9.33 1.14 -8.10
N LEU A 203 9.20 0.43 -9.21
CA LEU A 203 8.08 -0.43 -9.55
C LEU A 203 8.58 -1.86 -9.60
N LEU A 204 7.98 -2.72 -8.79
CA LEU A 204 8.36 -4.13 -8.65
C LEU A 204 7.13 -5.01 -8.87
N GLY A 205 7.15 -5.85 -9.88
CA GLY A 205 6.05 -6.79 -10.12
C GLY A 205 4.69 -6.15 -10.35
N GLY A 206 3.66 -6.65 -9.65
CA GLY A 206 2.26 -6.27 -9.86
C GLY A 206 1.61 -7.12 -10.95
N GLY A 207 0.54 -6.63 -11.56
CA GLY A 207 -0.14 -7.40 -12.60
C GLY A 207 -1.49 -6.84 -13.00
N THR A 208 -2.34 -7.71 -13.56
CA THR A 208 -3.71 -7.38 -13.96
C THR A 208 -4.72 -8.26 -13.25
N TYR A 209 -5.94 -7.78 -13.08
CA TYR A 209 -7.06 -8.65 -12.75
C TYR A 209 -7.55 -9.41 -13.99
N ASP A 210 -8.17 -10.54 -13.75
CA ASP A 210 -9.02 -11.21 -14.72
C ASP A 210 -10.33 -10.40 -14.85
N THR A 211 -10.71 -10.11 -16.08
CA THR A 211 -11.94 -9.39 -16.43
C THR A 211 -12.66 -10.15 -17.53
N PRO A 212 -13.94 -9.84 -17.83
CA PRO A 212 -14.64 -10.46 -18.96
C PRO A 212 -13.91 -10.33 -20.29
N ASP A 213 -13.18 -9.22 -20.50
CA ASP A 213 -12.44 -8.96 -21.73
C ASP A 213 -11.01 -9.52 -21.68
N HIS A 214 -10.47 -9.75 -20.48
CA HIS A 214 -9.15 -10.33 -20.22
C HIS A 214 -9.26 -11.43 -19.17
N PRO A 215 -9.65 -12.67 -19.56
CA PRO A 215 -9.97 -13.72 -18.60
C PRO A 215 -8.75 -14.27 -17.84
N ASP A 216 -7.55 -14.01 -18.35
CA ASP A 216 -6.31 -14.49 -17.74
C ASP A 216 -5.63 -13.38 -16.93
N ARG A 217 -5.48 -13.62 -15.63
CA ARG A 217 -4.73 -12.75 -14.74
C ARG A 217 -3.24 -12.81 -15.05
N THR A 218 -2.62 -11.67 -15.27
CA THR A 218 -1.18 -11.56 -15.50
C THR A 218 -0.45 -11.13 -14.24
N PHE A 219 0.69 -11.76 -13.99
CA PHE A 219 1.58 -11.43 -12.89
C PHE A 219 2.96 -11.10 -13.41
N TYR A 220 3.62 -10.12 -12.80
CA TYR A 220 4.96 -9.69 -13.17
C TYR A 220 5.95 -9.87 -12.02
N ASN A 221 7.24 -9.98 -12.37
CA ASN A 221 8.38 -9.97 -11.46
C ASN A 221 9.55 -9.15 -12.01
N ASP A 222 9.24 -8.21 -12.89
CA ASP A 222 10.19 -7.24 -13.40
C ASP A 222 10.42 -6.10 -12.40
N VAL A 223 11.54 -5.40 -12.56
CA VAL A 223 11.92 -4.27 -11.73
C VAL A 223 12.25 -3.08 -12.61
N TRP A 224 11.60 -1.97 -12.31
CA TRP A 224 11.78 -0.70 -12.98
C TRP A 224 12.04 0.40 -11.97
N ARG A 225 12.76 1.44 -12.39
CA ARG A 225 12.95 2.64 -11.58
C ARG A 225 12.81 3.91 -12.41
N SER A 226 12.46 5.00 -11.75
CA SER A 226 12.32 6.32 -12.38
C SER A 226 12.74 7.44 -11.42
N PRO A 227 13.47 8.46 -11.90
CA PRO A 227 13.82 9.62 -11.08
C PRO A 227 12.67 10.61 -10.88
N ASP A 228 11.57 10.47 -11.63
CA ASP A 228 10.47 11.44 -11.70
C ASP A 228 9.08 10.79 -11.86
N GLY A 229 9.00 9.45 -11.93
CA GLY A 229 7.76 8.69 -12.18
C GLY A 229 7.37 8.64 -13.67
N VAL A 230 8.07 9.33 -14.55
CA VAL A 230 7.77 9.46 -15.99
C VAL A 230 8.77 8.74 -16.86
N HIS A 231 10.06 8.96 -16.61
CA HIS A 231 11.16 8.34 -17.37
C HIS A 231 11.62 7.08 -16.67
N TRP A 232 11.30 5.92 -17.25
CA TRP A 232 11.53 4.62 -16.64
C TRP A 232 12.71 3.87 -17.26
N GLU A 233 13.49 3.24 -16.41
CA GLU A 233 14.58 2.33 -16.74
C GLU A 233 14.22 0.92 -16.23
N CYS A 234 14.32 -0.09 -17.10
CA CYS A 234 14.24 -1.49 -16.70
C CYS A 234 15.55 -1.90 -16.02
N VAL A 235 15.46 -2.24 -14.74
CA VAL A 235 16.60 -2.72 -13.96
C VAL A 235 16.76 -4.23 -14.09
N ALA A 236 15.63 -4.96 -14.10
CA ALA A 236 15.59 -6.40 -14.32
C ALA A 236 14.29 -6.78 -15.03
N GLU A 237 14.40 -7.49 -16.16
CA GLU A 237 13.22 -8.03 -16.86
C GLU A 237 12.56 -9.17 -16.09
N GLN A 238 13.34 -9.90 -15.32
CA GLN A 238 12.91 -11.00 -14.44
C GLN A 238 13.82 -11.08 -13.22
N THR A 239 13.21 -11.36 -12.09
CA THR A 239 13.88 -11.58 -10.81
C THR A 239 13.76 -13.05 -10.37
N PRO A 240 14.55 -13.52 -9.38
CA PRO A 240 14.43 -14.89 -8.87
C PRO A 240 13.16 -15.15 -8.06
N TRP A 241 12.51 -14.12 -7.51
CA TRP A 241 11.22 -14.29 -6.84
C TRP A 241 10.08 -14.47 -7.83
N ALA A 242 9.06 -15.25 -7.43
CA ALA A 242 7.92 -15.54 -8.30
C ALA A 242 7.14 -14.25 -8.66
N PRO A 243 6.60 -14.15 -9.90
CA PRO A 243 5.69 -13.06 -10.27
C PRO A 243 4.57 -12.93 -9.23
N ARG A 244 4.15 -11.71 -8.86
CA ARG A 244 3.20 -11.53 -7.77
C ARG A 244 2.45 -10.20 -7.78
N GLN A 245 1.30 -10.21 -7.11
CA GLN A 245 0.47 -9.06 -6.80
C GLN A 245 0.30 -8.94 -5.29
N TYR A 246 -0.15 -7.80 -4.79
CA TYR A 246 -0.42 -7.54 -3.37
C TYR A 246 0.76 -7.82 -2.43
N HIS A 247 1.97 -7.79 -2.99
CA HIS A 247 3.19 -7.90 -2.21
C HIS A 247 3.55 -6.53 -1.64
N GLU A 248 4.24 -6.54 -0.54
CA GLU A 248 4.75 -5.33 0.06
C GLU A 248 6.21 -5.10 -0.30
N VAL A 249 6.55 -3.82 -0.41
CA VAL A 249 7.89 -3.33 -0.70
C VAL A 249 8.31 -2.35 0.38
N ALA A 250 9.54 -2.45 0.84
CA ALA A 250 10.11 -1.54 1.82
C ALA A 250 11.55 -1.13 1.43
N VAL A 251 12.02 -0.06 2.04
CA VAL A 251 13.44 0.29 2.06
C VAL A 251 13.92 0.20 3.49
N PHE A 252 14.75 -0.77 3.77
CA PHE A 252 15.31 -0.98 5.10
C PHE A 252 16.77 -1.36 5.00
N ASP A 253 17.60 -0.81 5.88
CA ASP A 253 19.03 -1.11 5.96
C ASP A 253 19.78 -0.93 4.62
N GLY A 254 19.42 0.10 3.86
CA GLY A 254 20.00 0.41 2.55
C GLY A 254 19.61 -0.54 1.42
N HIS A 255 18.62 -1.41 1.63
CA HIS A 255 18.14 -2.38 0.65
C HIS A 255 16.68 -2.13 0.28
N LEU A 256 16.34 -2.51 -0.93
CA LEU A 256 14.96 -2.77 -1.37
C LEU A 256 14.54 -4.14 -0.84
N TRP A 257 13.32 -4.24 -0.33
CA TRP A 257 12.72 -5.48 0.16
C TRP A 257 11.45 -5.78 -0.59
N VAL A 258 11.25 -7.06 -0.95
CA VAL A 258 10.01 -7.62 -1.48
C VAL A 258 9.60 -8.76 -0.59
N MET A 259 8.38 -8.77 -0.13
CA MET A 259 7.91 -9.80 0.77
C MET A 259 6.45 -10.17 0.51
N GLU A 260 6.09 -11.41 0.86
CA GLU A 260 4.73 -11.93 0.79
C GLU A 260 4.06 -11.74 -0.58
N GLY A 261 2.72 -11.63 -0.66
CA GLY A 261 1.98 -11.40 -1.89
C GLY A 261 1.24 -12.62 -2.40
N TYR A 262 0.66 -12.49 -3.57
CA TYR A 262 -0.17 -13.51 -4.19
C TYR A 262 0.32 -13.89 -5.59
N TYR A 263 0.52 -15.19 -5.82
CA TYR A 263 0.73 -15.82 -7.13
C TYR A 263 0.11 -17.22 -7.10
N ASN A 264 -1.14 -17.35 -7.54
CA ASN A 264 -1.96 -18.56 -7.45
C ASN A 264 -2.19 -19.08 -6.01
N ALA A 265 -1.45 -18.60 -5.04
CA ALA A 265 -1.58 -18.81 -3.61
C ALA A 265 -0.83 -17.67 -2.86
N ASN A 266 -1.18 -17.47 -1.60
CA ASN A 266 -0.43 -16.56 -0.73
C ASN A 266 1.01 -17.04 -0.54
N ARG A 267 1.93 -16.08 -0.42
CA ARG A 267 3.37 -16.28 -0.26
C ARG A 267 3.83 -15.89 1.13
N ASN A 268 4.99 -16.42 1.53
CA ASN A 268 5.69 -16.01 2.75
C ASN A 268 7.20 -15.86 2.52
N ASP A 269 7.67 -15.82 1.28
CA ASP A 269 9.06 -15.56 0.97
C ASP A 269 9.39 -14.07 1.12
N VAL A 270 10.64 -13.79 1.46
CA VAL A 270 11.17 -12.45 1.66
C VAL A 270 12.49 -12.34 0.93
N TRP A 271 12.63 -11.27 0.16
CA TRP A 271 13.79 -11.00 -0.65
C TRP A 271 14.31 -9.58 -0.43
N TYR A 272 15.63 -9.39 -0.53
CA TYR A 272 16.23 -8.07 -0.45
C TYR A 272 17.31 -7.87 -1.52
N SER A 273 17.52 -6.62 -1.92
CA SER A 273 18.48 -6.23 -2.95
C SER A 273 19.03 -4.83 -2.68
N THR A 274 20.31 -4.59 -2.99
CA THR A 274 20.92 -3.26 -2.94
C THR A 274 20.70 -2.45 -4.22
N ASP A 275 20.46 -3.12 -5.34
CA ASP A 275 20.48 -2.53 -6.68
C ASP A 275 19.21 -2.82 -7.51
N GLY A 276 18.30 -3.64 -6.99
CA GLY A 276 17.09 -4.10 -7.69
C GLY A 276 17.32 -5.18 -8.73
N ALA A 277 18.57 -5.55 -9.02
CA ALA A 277 18.95 -6.56 -10.02
C ALA A 277 19.33 -7.90 -9.37
N ILE A 278 20.13 -7.85 -8.32
CA ILE A 278 20.60 -9.02 -7.60
C ILE A 278 19.83 -9.15 -6.30
N TRP A 279 19.12 -10.26 -6.14
CA TRP A 279 18.23 -10.51 -5.00
C TRP A 279 18.71 -11.68 -4.14
N HIS A 280 18.53 -11.55 -2.84
CA HIS A 280 18.86 -12.53 -1.83
C HIS A 280 17.61 -12.90 -1.04
N GLU A 281 17.35 -14.20 -0.88
CA GLU A 281 16.22 -14.69 -0.09
C GLU A 281 16.58 -14.77 1.39
N ILE A 282 15.63 -14.39 2.25
CA ILE A 282 15.67 -14.68 3.67
C ILE A 282 15.07 -16.07 3.88
N PRO A 283 15.82 -17.06 4.34
CA PRO A 283 15.29 -18.39 4.58
C PRO A 283 14.38 -18.43 5.82
N ASP A 284 13.49 -19.42 5.84
CA ASP A 284 12.73 -19.82 7.04
C ASP A 284 11.89 -18.69 7.67
N THR A 285 11.08 -18.01 6.86
CA THR A 285 10.11 -17.04 7.37
C THR A 285 9.07 -17.73 8.25
N PRO A 286 8.88 -17.29 9.52
CA PRO A 286 8.07 -18.03 10.49
C PRO A 286 6.57 -17.76 10.45
N TRP A 287 6.15 -16.73 9.72
CA TRP A 287 4.76 -16.31 9.62
C TRP A 287 4.01 -17.02 8.48
N LYS A 288 2.68 -17.08 8.61
CA LYS A 288 1.81 -17.73 7.61
C LYS A 288 1.81 -16.96 6.29
N PRO A 289 1.73 -17.67 5.15
CA PRO A 289 1.56 -17.03 3.84
C PRO A 289 0.39 -16.05 3.83
N ARG A 290 0.62 -14.85 3.28
CA ARG A 290 -0.36 -13.77 3.21
C ARG A 290 -0.10 -12.86 2.01
N HIS A 291 -1.01 -11.92 1.78
CA HIS A 291 -0.80 -10.78 0.90
C HIS A 291 -1.41 -9.52 1.53
N ALA A 292 -1.06 -8.36 1.01
CA ALA A 292 -1.54 -7.05 1.45
C ALA A 292 -1.42 -6.84 2.97
N ALA A 293 -0.29 -7.28 3.54
CA ALA A 293 0.08 -6.96 4.91
C ALA A 293 0.38 -5.46 5.05
N SER A 294 0.49 -4.97 6.27
CA SER A 294 0.94 -3.60 6.54
C SER A 294 2.38 -3.62 7.02
N ILE A 295 3.26 -2.92 6.30
CA ILE A 295 4.71 -2.94 6.54
C ILE A 295 5.18 -1.57 7.04
N PHE A 296 6.00 -1.59 8.09
CA PHE A 296 6.63 -0.38 8.62
C PHE A 296 8.15 -0.54 8.67
N VAL A 297 8.85 0.56 8.47
CA VAL A 297 10.27 0.69 8.83
C VAL A 297 10.34 1.64 10.01
N PHE A 298 10.64 1.10 11.18
CA PHE A 298 10.59 1.83 12.42
C PHE A 298 11.59 1.26 13.44
N ASP A 299 12.26 2.14 14.20
CA ASP A 299 13.20 1.78 15.27
C ASP A 299 14.24 0.73 14.82
N ASP A 300 14.92 1.05 13.70
CA ASP A 300 15.96 0.22 13.06
C ASP A 300 15.53 -1.23 12.80
N ALA A 301 14.25 -1.41 12.44
CA ALA A 301 13.67 -2.71 12.10
C ALA A 301 12.60 -2.58 11.04
N LEU A 302 12.32 -3.72 10.37
CA LEU A 302 11.19 -3.86 9.48
C LEU A 302 10.08 -4.62 10.21
N TRP A 303 8.87 -4.09 10.16
CA TRP A 303 7.72 -4.65 10.85
C TRP A 303 6.65 -5.06 9.86
N MET A 304 6.02 -6.21 10.12
CA MET A 304 4.87 -6.70 9.38
C MET A 304 3.72 -6.92 10.35
N VAL A 305 2.54 -6.39 10.01
CA VAL A 305 1.33 -6.59 10.79
C VAL A 305 0.17 -7.01 9.90
N THR A 306 -0.71 -7.86 10.40
CA THR A 306 -1.95 -8.28 9.78
C THR A 306 -1.81 -8.77 8.32
N GLY A 307 -2.81 -8.59 7.46
CA GLY A 307 -2.84 -8.99 6.06
C GLY A 307 -4.03 -9.91 5.76
N ASN A 308 -4.10 -10.38 4.53
CA ASN A 308 -5.20 -11.24 4.04
C ASN A 308 -5.37 -12.58 4.78
N ASN A 309 -4.41 -13.01 5.58
CA ASN A 309 -4.54 -14.17 6.47
C ASN A 309 -5.54 -13.93 7.62
N MET A 310 -6.06 -12.70 7.76
CA MET A 310 -7.01 -12.27 8.79
C MET A 310 -6.57 -12.63 10.21
N GLU A 311 -5.30 -12.34 10.51
CA GLU A 311 -4.72 -12.40 11.86
C GLU A 311 -4.31 -10.99 12.30
N SER A 312 -4.35 -10.70 13.58
CA SER A 312 -3.84 -9.44 14.16
C SER A 312 -2.44 -9.63 14.76
N ASP A 313 -1.62 -10.41 14.07
CA ASP A 313 -0.25 -10.70 14.47
C ASP A 313 0.70 -9.55 14.09
N VAL A 314 1.79 -9.45 14.85
CA VAL A 314 2.85 -8.48 14.64
C VAL A 314 4.19 -9.18 14.66
N TRP A 315 4.96 -8.99 13.60
CA TRP A 315 6.29 -9.54 13.41
C TRP A 315 7.32 -8.42 13.21
N LYS A 316 8.52 -8.64 13.69
CA LYS A 316 9.66 -7.73 13.56
C LYS A 316 10.84 -8.46 12.92
N LEU A 317 11.44 -7.87 11.89
CA LEU A 317 12.72 -8.29 11.32
C LEU A 317 13.80 -7.36 11.83
N GLU A 318 14.82 -7.93 12.43
CA GLU A 318 15.96 -7.18 12.97
C GLU A 318 17.30 -7.78 12.51
N ARG A 319 18.34 -6.98 12.51
CA ARG A 319 19.71 -7.47 12.32
C ARG A 319 20.12 -8.37 13.48
N VAL A 320 20.91 -9.42 13.18
CA VAL A 320 21.46 -10.37 14.14
C VAL A 320 22.94 -10.11 14.38
#